data_1e81bda25399864dea5bf13481f9d3f0
#
_entry.id   1e81bda25399864dea5bf13481f9d3f0
#
_cell.length_a   1.000
_cell.length_b   1.000
_cell.length_c   1.000
_cell.angle_alpha   90.00
_cell.angle_beta   90.00
_cell.angle_gamma   90.00
#
_symmetry.space_group_name_H-M   'P 1'
#
loop_
_entity.id
_entity.type
_entity.pdbx_description
1 polymer ?
#
loop_
_entity_poly.entity_id
_entity_poly.type
_entity_poly.pdbx_seq_one_letter_code
_entity_poly.pdbx_strand_id
1 'polypeptide(L)'
;MNKKKEQELVCLTEQCLKRYWEKDCEVMLSYCTDDILWTGAEQKEYIMGIEAVRKNFTELMNVIQPCIISNGEFIVVQNTGNACTVSGRYLVETLPEANYFLQAEQRCTFVWERINDEPRIRHMHVSNPIGEMKIVEGSRFVNEMGRMAKKYMDEKIHTINRKKIVVEGINVKVFFINE
;
A
#
# COMPACT_ATOMS: atom_id res chain seq x y z
N MET A 1 -27.38 2.35 -7.02
CA MET A 1 -26.66 1.31 -7.79
C MET A 1 -27.17 -0.05 -7.34
N ASN A 2 -27.26 -1.03 -8.20
CA ASN A 2 -27.75 -2.37 -7.81
C ASN A 2 -26.57 -3.25 -7.32
N LYS A 3 -26.88 -4.36 -6.62
CA LYS A 3 -25.87 -5.29 -6.06
C LYS A 3 -24.85 -5.81 -7.09
N LYS A 4 -25.26 -5.97 -8.36
CA LYS A 4 -24.36 -6.42 -9.42
C LYS A 4 -23.27 -5.38 -9.74
N LYS A 5 -23.65 -4.09 -9.81
CA LYS A 5 -22.72 -2.99 -10.02
C LYS A 5 -21.83 -2.75 -8.80
N GLU A 6 -22.29 -3.02 -7.59
CA GLU A 6 -21.47 -2.98 -6.38
C GLU A 6 -20.39 -4.06 -6.41
N GLN A 7 -20.77 -5.29 -6.74
CA GLN A 7 -19.84 -6.40 -6.86
C GLN A 7 -18.80 -6.18 -7.96
N GLU A 8 -19.20 -5.57 -9.08
CA GLU A 8 -18.26 -5.14 -10.13
C GLU A 8 -17.16 -4.22 -9.58
N LEU A 9 -17.54 -3.19 -8.80
CA LEU A 9 -16.56 -2.24 -8.25
C LEU A 9 -15.67 -2.86 -7.19
N VAL A 10 -16.17 -3.80 -6.40
CA VAL A 10 -15.35 -4.61 -5.49
C VAL A 10 -14.29 -5.39 -6.28
N CYS A 11 -14.69 -6.09 -7.33
CA CYS A 11 -13.77 -6.85 -8.18
C CYS A 11 -12.73 -5.94 -8.87
N LEU A 12 -13.15 -4.77 -9.37
CA LEU A 12 -12.25 -3.80 -9.99
C LEU A 12 -11.24 -3.23 -8.98
N THR A 13 -11.68 -2.96 -7.75
CA THR A 13 -10.78 -2.48 -6.68
C THR A 13 -9.70 -3.52 -6.38
N GLU A 14 -10.09 -4.78 -6.21
CA GLU A 14 -9.15 -5.88 -5.98
C GLU A 14 -8.19 -6.05 -7.17
N GLN A 15 -8.70 -6.01 -8.39
CA GLN A 15 -7.90 -6.11 -9.60
C GLN A 15 -6.88 -4.97 -9.72
N CYS A 16 -7.30 -3.73 -9.47
CA CYS A 16 -6.40 -2.56 -9.50
C CYS A 16 -5.24 -2.73 -8.52
N LEU A 17 -5.54 -3.13 -7.27
CA LEU A 17 -4.52 -3.35 -6.25
C LEU A 17 -3.58 -4.50 -6.62
N LYS A 18 -4.11 -5.59 -7.14
CA LYS A 18 -3.33 -6.73 -7.58
C LYS A 18 -2.33 -6.35 -8.67
N ARG A 19 -2.79 -5.67 -9.70
CA ARG A 19 -1.93 -5.20 -10.80
C ARG A 19 -0.90 -4.18 -10.33
N TYR A 20 -1.28 -3.27 -9.42
CA TYR A 20 -0.34 -2.32 -8.82
C TYR A 20 0.82 -3.04 -8.14
N TRP A 21 0.55 -4.05 -7.31
CA TRP A 21 1.59 -4.81 -6.62
C TRP A 21 2.38 -5.76 -7.53
N GLU A 22 1.82 -6.14 -8.68
CA GLU A 22 2.53 -6.80 -9.78
C GLU A 22 3.39 -5.85 -10.61
N LYS A 23 3.49 -4.57 -10.22
CA LYS A 23 4.21 -3.47 -10.91
C LYS A 23 3.54 -3.01 -12.22
N ASP A 24 2.28 -3.25 -12.39
CA ASP A 24 1.47 -2.76 -13.51
C ASP A 24 0.43 -1.75 -13.00
N CYS A 25 0.89 -0.53 -12.71
CA CYS A 25 0.03 0.53 -12.22
C CYS A 25 -0.89 1.14 -13.29
N GLU A 26 -0.61 0.92 -14.58
CA GLU A 26 -1.40 1.50 -15.68
C GLU A 26 -2.85 1.03 -15.66
N VAL A 27 -3.11 -0.20 -15.24
CA VAL A 27 -4.48 -0.70 -15.09
C VAL A 27 -5.27 0.17 -14.10
N MET A 28 -4.70 0.48 -12.95
CA MET A 28 -5.33 1.35 -11.96
C MET A 28 -5.46 2.79 -12.49
N LEU A 29 -4.40 3.32 -13.08
CA LEU A 29 -4.38 4.68 -13.62
C LEU A 29 -5.41 4.89 -14.74
N SER A 30 -5.71 3.86 -15.53
CA SER A 30 -6.72 3.93 -16.60
C SER A 30 -8.13 4.19 -16.09
N TYR A 31 -8.41 3.85 -14.84
CA TYR A 31 -9.69 4.14 -14.20
C TYR A 31 -9.72 5.49 -13.47
N CYS A 32 -8.59 6.14 -13.24
CA CYS A 32 -8.55 7.40 -12.51
C CYS A 32 -9.17 8.55 -13.29
N THR A 33 -9.78 9.48 -12.56
CA THR A 33 -10.17 10.78 -13.12
C THR A 33 -8.94 11.69 -13.23
N ASP A 34 -9.02 12.74 -14.06
CA ASP A 34 -7.91 13.70 -14.23
C ASP A 34 -7.56 14.41 -12.92
N ASP A 35 -8.54 14.62 -12.05
CA ASP A 35 -8.43 15.27 -10.74
C ASP A 35 -8.36 14.29 -9.56
N ILE A 36 -7.94 13.05 -9.82
CA ILE A 36 -7.75 12.01 -8.79
C ILE A 36 -6.99 12.53 -7.58
N LEU A 37 -7.43 12.16 -6.38
CA LEU A 37 -6.67 12.31 -5.14
C LEU A 37 -6.10 10.95 -4.72
N TRP A 38 -4.78 10.87 -4.63
CA TRP A 38 -4.06 9.74 -4.04
C TRP A 38 -3.59 10.09 -2.63
N THR A 39 -3.95 9.24 -1.68
CA THR A 39 -3.43 9.28 -0.31
C THR A 39 -2.77 7.94 -0.01
N GLY A 40 -1.47 7.88 -0.07
CA GLY A 40 -0.70 6.68 0.20
C GLY A 40 -0.28 6.54 1.65
N ALA A 41 0.51 5.50 1.91
CA ALA A 41 0.97 5.17 3.26
C ALA A 41 2.19 6.01 3.70
N GLU A 42 2.85 6.70 2.78
CA GLU A 42 4.03 7.51 3.06
C GLU A 42 3.68 8.99 3.25
N GLN A 43 4.52 9.70 4.00
CA GLN A 43 4.28 11.10 4.38
C GLN A 43 4.08 12.05 3.19
N LYS A 44 4.69 11.76 2.03
CA LYS A 44 4.61 12.60 0.83
C LYS A 44 3.51 12.20 -0.15
N GLU A 45 2.78 11.14 0.16
CA GLU A 45 1.75 10.58 -0.71
C GLU A 45 0.37 11.20 -0.44
N TYR A 46 0.28 12.51 -0.50
CA TYR A 46 -0.96 13.26 -0.60
C TYR A 46 -0.93 14.06 -1.91
N ILE A 47 -1.38 13.45 -2.99
CA ILE A 47 -1.09 13.87 -4.37
C ILE A 47 -2.39 14.03 -5.13
N MET A 48 -2.56 15.18 -5.79
CA MET A 48 -3.72 15.47 -6.62
C MET A 48 -3.34 15.54 -8.11
N GLY A 49 -4.20 14.98 -8.94
CA GLY A 49 -4.11 14.99 -10.39
C GLY A 49 -3.37 13.78 -10.97
N ILE A 50 -3.90 13.30 -12.10
CA ILE A 50 -3.47 12.04 -12.73
C ILE A 50 -1.98 12.02 -13.10
N GLU A 51 -1.44 13.12 -13.62
CA GLU A 51 -0.04 13.17 -14.04
C GLU A 51 0.92 13.13 -12.85
N ALA A 52 0.57 13.79 -11.74
CA ALA A 52 1.36 13.75 -10.52
C ALA A 52 1.30 12.36 -9.87
N VAL A 53 0.14 11.71 -9.86
CA VAL A 53 -0.03 10.33 -9.38
C VAL A 53 0.74 9.36 -10.27
N ARG A 54 0.66 9.49 -11.60
CA ARG A 54 1.42 8.68 -12.55
C ARG A 54 2.92 8.76 -12.30
N LYS A 55 3.43 9.99 -12.12
CA LYS A 55 4.85 10.21 -11.81
C LYS A 55 5.25 9.51 -10.51
N ASN A 56 4.49 9.69 -9.45
CA ASN A 56 4.74 9.04 -8.16
C ASN A 56 4.75 7.50 -8.29
N PHE A 57 3.76 6.92 -8.96
CA PHE A 57 3.69 5.47 -9.17
C PHE A 57 4.87 4.96 -10.00
N THR A 58 5.26 5.68 -11.05
CA THR A 58 6.42 5.31 -11.87
C THR A 58 7.71 5.29 -11.03
N GLU A 59 7.92 6.29 -10.18
CA GLU A 59 9.06 6.34 -9.27
C GLU A 59 9.05 5.19 -8.26
N LEU A 60 7.88 4.88 -7.67
CA LEU A 60 7.71 3.76 -6.75
C LEU A 60 7.96 2.40 -7.41
N MET A 61 7.47 2.19 -8.64
CA MET A 61 7.67 0.93 -9.38
C MET A 61 9.15 0.61 -9.61
N ASN A 62 10.04 1.62 -9.57
CA ASN A 62 11.48 1.41 -9.71
C ASN A 62 12.14 0.89 -8.41
N VAL A 63 11.52 1.10 -7.26
CA VAL A 63 12.11 0.77 -5.95
C VAL A 63 11.43 -0.38 -5.23
N ILE A 64 10.11 -0.54 -5.39
CA ILE A 64 9.39 -1.65 -4.77
C ILE A 64 9.67 -2.97 -5.50
N GLN A 65 9.66 -4.07 -4.75
CA GLN A 65 9.66 -5.40 -5.32
C GLN A 65 8.24 -5.83 -5.70
N PRO A 66 8.09 -6.71 -6.72
CA PRO A 66 6.79 -7.30 -7.01
C PRO A 66 6.25 -8.05 -5.78
N CYS A 67 4.97 -7.85 -5.51
CA CYS A 67 4.29 -8.49 -4.40
C CYS A 67 3.02 -9.20 -4.89
N ILE A 68 2.58 -10.15 -4.11
CA ILE A 68 1.23 -10.71 -4.22
C ILE A 68 0.34 -10.13 -3.14
N ILE A 69 -0.94 -10.06 -3.44
CA ILE A 69 -1.97 -9.79 -2.44
C ILE A 69 -2.79 -11.06 -2.18
N SER A 70 -3.12 -11.27 -0.92
CA SER A 70 -3.92 -12.40 -0.44
C SER A 70 -4.86 -11.97 0.68
N ASN A 71 -5.77 -12.86 1.07
CA ASN A 71 -6.72 -12.66 2.17
C ASN A 71 -7.49 -11.34 2.06
N GLY A 72 -7.84 -10.93 0.82
CA GLY A 72 -8.56 -9.70 0.56
C GLY A 72 -10.01 -9.78 1.02
N GLU A 73 -10.41 -8.81 1.84
CA GLU A 73 -11.79 -8.60 2.24
C GLU A 73 -12.20 -7.20 1.78
N PHE A 74 -13.13 -7.11 0.83
CA PHE A 74 -13.58 -5.84 0.27
C PHE A 74 -15.09 -5.72 0.40
N ILE A 75 -15.55 -4.56 0.86
CA ILE A 75 -16.97 -4.27 1.06
C ILE A 75 -17.33 -2.90 0.48
N VAL A 76 -18.56 -2.77 0.03
CA VAL A 76 -19.15 -1.47 -0.25
C VAL A 76 -19.60 -0.83 1.05
N VAL A 77 -19.04 0.34 1.37
CA VAL A 77 -19.34 1.08 2.61
C VAL A 77 -20.43 2.12 2.36
N GLN A 78 -20.40 2.72 1.19
CA GLN A 78 -21.35 3.76 0.81
C GLN A 78 -21.68 3.66 -0.68
N ASN A 79 -22.95 3.94 -1.00
CA ASN A 79 -23.46 3.99 -2.35
C ASN A 79 -24.51 5.09 -2.44
N THR A 80 -24.17 6.19 -3.09
CA THR A 80 -25.02 7.37 -3.23
C THR A 80 -25.18 7.74 -4.69
N GLY A 81 -26.18 7.16 -5.35
CA GLY A 81 -26.50 7.48 -6.74
C GLY A 81 -25.39 7.05 -7.71
N ASN A 82 -24.52 7.97 -8.10
CA ASN A 82 -23.43 7.73 -9.05
C ASN A 82 -22.06 7.46 -8.35
N ALA A 83 -21.96 7.67 -7.04
CA ALA A 83 -20.74 7.43 -6.28
C ALA A 83 -20.83 6.20 -5.37
N CYS A 84 -19.74 5.44 -5.27
CA CYS A 84 -19.64 4.25 -4.45
C CYS A 84 -18.27 4.20 -3.76
N THR A 85 -18.28 3.97 -2.46
CA THR A 85 -17.06 3.79 -1.68
C THR A 85 -16.85 2.31 -1.40
N VAL A 86 -15.74 1.77 -1.88
CA VAL A 86 -15.26 0.42 -1.56
C VAL A 86 -14.13 0.54 -0.54
N SER A 87 -14.25 -0.17 0.56
CA SER A 87 -13.19 -0.29 1.56
C SER A 87 -12.73 -1.74 1.65
N GLY A 88 -11.45 -1.94 1.91
CA GLY A 88 -10.90 -3.29 2.01
C GLY A 88 -9.67 -3.37 2.90
N ARG A 89 -9.34 -4.60 3.26
CA ARG A 89 -8.07 -4.99 3.85
C ARG A 89 -7.53 -6.21 3.10
N TYR A 90 -6.23 -6.31 3.04
CA TYR A 90 -5.55 -7.40 2.33
C TYR A 90 -4.12 -7.55 2.83
N LEU A 91 -3.57 -8.74 2.69
CA LEU A 91 -2.17 -9.02 3.00
C LEU A 91 -1.33 -8.80 1.75
N VAL A 92 -0.23 -8.05 1.89
CA VAL A 92 0.78 -7.87 0.86
C VAL A 92 2.02 -8.64 1.27
N GLU A 93 2.56 -9.44 0.35
CA GLU A 93 3.79 -10.20 0.56
C GLU A 93 4.67 -10.12 -0.69
N THR A 94 5.98 -9.92 -0.49
CA THR A 94 6.94 -10.02 -1.59
C THR A 94 7.00 -11.44 -2.13
N LEU A 95 7.31 -11.58 -3.42
CA LEU A 95 7.54 -12.89 -4.02
C LEU A 95 8.80 -13.55 -3.42
N PRO A 96 8.88 -14.88 -3.44
CA PRO A 96 10.01 -15.61 -2.85
C PRO A 96 11.38 -15.24 -3.41
N GLU A 97 11.43 -14.82 -4.68
CA GLU A 97 12.63 -14.38 -5.38
C GLU A 97 13.04 -12.93 -5.10
N ALA A 98 12.24 -12.21 -4.30
CA ALA A 98 12.55 -10.83 -3.95
C ALA A 98 13.81 -10.73 -3.08
N ASN A 99 14.51 -9.60 -3.18
CA ASN A 99 15.73 -9.33 -2.42
C ASN A 99 15.46 -9.11 -0.91
N TYR A 100 14.20 -9.06 -0.50
CA TYR A 100 13.78 -8.94 0.88
C TYR A 100 12.39 -9.51 1.07
N PHE A 101 12.08 -9.91 2.28
CA PHE A 101 10.74 -10.32 2.65
C PHE A 101 10.01 -9.13 3.28
N LEU A 102 8.88 -8.76 2.67
CA LEU A 102 7.90 -7.83 3.23
C LEU A 102 6.59 -8.58 3.42
N GLN A 103 6.01 -8.46 4.58
CA GLN A 103 4.64 -8.90 4.85
C GLN A 103 3.94 -7.78 5.61
N ALA A 104 2.86 -7.26 5.06
CA ALA A 104 2.08 -6.20 5.68
C ALA A 104 0.59 -6.37 5.40
N GLU A 105 -0.23 -6.24 6.43
CA GLU A 105 -1.66 -6.03 6.24
C GLU A 105 -1.87 -4.58 5.84
N GLN A 106 -2.55 -4.35 4.73
CA GLN A 106 -2.91 -3.00 4.26
C GLN A 106 -4.42 -2.80 4.31
N ARG A 107 -4.82 -1.55 4.41
CA ARG A 107 -6.21 -1.10 4.29
C ARG A 107 -6.31 -0.14 3.13
N CYS A 108 -7.43 -0.21 2.42
CA CYS A 108 -7.70 0.73 1.34
C CYS A 108 -9.11 1.28 1.40
N THR A 109 -9.28 2.42 0.75
CA THR A 109 -10.57 3.01 0.44
C THR A 109 -10.51 3.59 -0.96
N PHE A 110 -11.43 3.17 -1.82
CA PHE A 110 -11.59 3.68 -3.18
C PHE A 110 -12.94 4.34 -3.30
N VAL A 111 -12.97 5.57 -3.76
CA VAL A 111 -14.18 6.27 -4.14
C VAL A 111 -14.33 6.18 -5.65
N TRP A 112 -15.29 5.37 -6.07
CA TRP A 112 -15.68 5.20 -7.44
C TRP A 112 -16.82 6.14 -7.80
N GLU A 113 -16.79 6.73 -8.98
CA GLU A 113 -17.85 7.53 -9.55
C GLU A 113 -18.20 6.99 -10.94
N ARG A 114 -19.48 7.02 -11.32
CA ARG A 114 -19.89 6.70 -12.69
C ARG A 114 -19.96 7.98 -13.50
N ILE A 115 -19.08 8.06 -14.50
CA ILE A 115 -19.03 9.14 -15.48
C ILE A 115 -19.35 8.52 -16.85
N ASN A 116 -20.46 8.94 -17.47
CA ASN A 116 -20.97 8.34 -18.72
C ASN A 116 -21.16 6.82 -18.62
N ASP A 117 -21.72 6.34 -17.51
CA ASP A 117 -21.89 4.92 -17.16
C ASP A 117 -20.61 4.10 -16.95
N GLU A 118 -19.42 4.69 -17.13
CA GLU A 118 -18.15 4.05 -16.86
C GLU A 118 -17.67 4.29 -15.42
N PRO A 119 -17.10 3.28 -14.75
CA PRO A 119 -16.51 3.45 -13.43
C PRO A 119 -15.20 4.23 -13.51
N ARG A 120 -15.08 5.28 -12.69
CA ARG A 120 -13.88 6.09 -12.56
C ARG A 120 -13.50 6.24 -11.09
N ILE A 121 -12.22 6.25 -10.79
CA ILE A 121 -11.69 6.42 -9.44
C ILE A 121 -11.45 7.90 -9.17
N ARG A 122 -12.16 8.45 -8.19
CA ARG A 122 -12.03 9.84 -7.75
C ARG A 122 -11.02 10.02 -6.62
N HIS A 123 -10.94 9.03 -5.76
CA HIS A 123 -10.04 9.04 -4.61
C HIS A 123 -9.59 7.62 -4.29
N MET A 124 -8.32 7.51 -3.99
CA MET A 124 -7.72 6.29 -3.45
C MET A 124 -6.99 6.63 -2.16
N HIS A 125 -7.19 5.81 -1.15
CA HIS A 125 -6.42 5.84 0.08
C HIS A 125 -5.93 4.43 0.39
N VAL A 126 -4.63 4.32 0.68
CA VAL A 126 -4.00 3.09 1.17
C VAL A 126 -3.23 3.44 2.44
N SER A 127 -3.37 2.62 3.47
CA SER A 127 -2.66 2.80 4.73
C SER A 127 -2.16 1.49 5.29
N ASN A 128 -1.06 1.57 6.01
CA ASN A 128 -0.58 0.47 6.84
C ASN A 128 -1.16 0.64 8.26
N PRO A 129 -1.76 -0.39 8.86
CA PRO A 129 -2.12 -0.33 10.27
C PRO A 129 -0.86 -0.13 11.11
N ILE A 130 -1.03 0.60 12.20
CA ILE A 130 -0.01 0.67 13.25
C ILE A 130 0.03 -0.71 13.92
N GLY A 131 0.90 -1.58 13.42
CA GLY A 131 0.99 -2.97 13.83
C GLY A 131 2.28 -3.61 13.34
N GLU A 132 2.32 -4.92 13.34
CA GLU A 132 3.51 -5.67 12.94
C GLU A 132 3.69 -5.65 11.42
N MET A 133 4.62 -4.84 10.94
CA MET A 133 5.21 -5.01 9.61
C MET A 133 6.43 -5.91 9.78
N LYS A 134 6.42 -7.08 9.14
CA LYS A 134 7.59 -7.97 9.13
C LYS A 134 8.45 -7.64 7.92
N ILE A 135 9.66 -7.18 8.18
CA ILE A 135 10.69 -6.96 7.15
C ILE A 135 11.89 -7.78 7.56
N VAL A 136 12.27 -8.73 6.73
CA VAL A 136 13.42 -9.62 6.96
C VAL A 136 14.52 -9.31 5.95
N GLU A 137 15.76 -9.37 6.43
CA GLU A 137 17.00 -8.91 5.81
C GLU A 137 17.26 -9.25 4.35
N GLY A 138 18.03 -8.39 3.70
CA GLY A 138 18.67 -8.60 2.40
C GLY A 138 18.57 -7.41 1.45
N SER A 139 17.75 -6.38 1.73
CA SER A 139 17.52 -5.28 0.81
C SER A 139 18.15 -3.96 1.23
N ARG A 140 18.41 -3.13 0.22
CA ARG A 140 18.83 -1.73 0.39
C ARG A 140 17.85 -0.93 1.25
N PHE A 141 16.56 -1.24 1.16
CA PHE A 141 15.50 -0.62 1.93
C PHE A 141 15.56 -0.99 3.42
N VAL A 142 15.78 -2.28 3.75
CA VAL A 142 15.99 -2.71 5.14
C VAL A 142 17.23 -2.06 5.73
N ASN A 143 18.30 -1.91 4.95
CA ASN A 143 19.51 -1.22 5.39
C ASN A 143 19.28 0.27 5.66
N GLU A 144 18.41 0.94 4.89
CA GLU A 144 18.05 2.34 5.14
C GLU A 144 17.10 2.48 6.33
N MET A 145 16.08 1.64 6.42
CA MET A 145 15.20 1.56 7.60
C MET A 145 15.97 1.16 8.85
N GLY A 146 16.90 0.21 8.73
CA GLY A 146 17.80 -0.18 9.81
C GLY A 146 18.72 0.95 10.25
N ARG A 147 19.24 1.78 9.31
CA ARG A 147 20.02 2.97 9.65
C ARG A 147 19.19 4.06 10.31
N MET A 148 17.96 4.28 9.83
CA MET A 148 17.04 5.26 10.44
C MET A 148 16.59 4.79 11.83
N ALA A 149 16.25 3.52 11.99
CA ALA A 149 15.93 2.92 13.27
C ALA A 149 17.15 2.99 14.21
N LYS A 150 18.34 2.63 13.73
CA LYS A 150 19.59 2.73 14.51
C LYS A 150 19.87 4.16 14.94
N LYS A 151 19.77 5.13 14.04
CA LYS A 151 19.96 6.56 14.37
C LYS A 151 18.97 7.02 15.43
N TYR A 152 17.69 6.65 15.28
CA TYR A 152 16.65 6.99 16.26
C TYR A 152 16.91 6.32 17.63
N MET A 153 17.45 5.11 17.62
CA MET A 153 17.75 4.35 18.83
C MET A 153 19.04 4.80 19.50
N ASP A 154 20.08 5.14 18.74
CA ASP A 154 21.32 5.73 19.26
C ASP A 154 21.06 7.08 19.94
N GLU A 155 20.02 7.81 19.50
CA GLU A 155 19.55 9.03 20.12
C GLU A 155 18.68 8.81 21.39
N LYS A 156 18.07 7.64 21.57
CA LYS A 156 17.07 7.38 22.63
C LYS A 156 17.47 6.33 23.66
N ILE A 157 18.39 5.41 23.35
CA ILE A 157 18.69 4.26 24.20
C ILE A 157 20.20 3.98 24.26
N HIS A 158 20.79 4.15 25.44
CA HIS A 158 22.24 3.97 25.67
C HIS A 158 22.71 2.50 25.75
N THR A 159 21.84 1.50 25.70
CA THR A 159 22.28 0.10 25.82
C THR A 159 21.32 -0.86 25.07
N ILE A 160 21.79 -1.45 23.97
CA ILE A 160 21.05 -2.49 23.25
C ILE A 160 21.91 -3.73 23.07
N ASN A 161 21.31 -4.87 23.43
CA ASN A 161 21.87 -6.18 23.15
C ASN A 161 21.80 -6.43 21.63
N ARG A 162 22.93 -6.62 20.96
CA ARG A 162 23.10 -6.65 19.51
C ARG A 162 22.33 -7.76 18.77
N LYS A 163 21.61 -8.63 19.47
CA LYS A 163 20.89 -9.77 18.90
C LYS A 163 19.40 -9.55 18.65
N LYS A 164 18.83 -8.44 19.08
CA LYS A 164 17.39 -8.16 18.87
C LYS A 164 17.15 -6.66 19.00
N ILE A 165 16.77 -6.02 17.92
CA ILE A 165 16.33 -4.62 17.94
C ILE A 165 14.80 -4.62 17.85
N VAL A 166 14.15 -4.17 18.92
CA VAL A 166 12.71 -3.91 18.94
C VAL A 166 12.55 -2.40 18.94
N VAL A 167 12.01 -1.82 17.87
CA VAL A 167 11.70 -0.40 17.81
C VAL A 167 10.26 -0.23 18.30
N GLU A 168 10.11 0.14 19.58
CA GLU A 168 8.81 0.52 20.12
C GLU A 168 8.53 1.99 19.82
N GLY A 169 7.37 2.28 19.26
CA GLY A 169 6.93 3.66 18.94
C GLY A 169 6.75 3.96 17.46
N ILE A 170 7.30 3.14 16.56
CA ILE A 170 6.99 3.17 15.12
C ILE A 170 6.37 1.84 14.69
N ASN A 171 6.02 0.97 15.60
CA ASN A 171 5.47 -0.39 15.37
C ASN A 171 6.16 -1.21 14.26
N VAL A 172 7.47 -1.01 14.11
CA VAL A 172 8.31 -1.78 13.20
C VAL A 172 9.19 -2.69 14.07
N LYS A 173 8.96 -3.99 14.02
CA LYS A 173 9.88 -4.98 14.60
C LYS A 173 10.88 -5.40 13.53
N VAL A 174 12.12 -4.96 13.67
CA VAL A 174 13.22 -5.40 12.82
C VAL A 174 13.92 -6.56 13.54
N PHE A 175 13.91 -7.73 12.91
CA PHE A 175 14.62 -8.89 13.42
C PHE A 175 15.91 -9.09 12.62
N PHE A 176 17.04 -9.12 13.30
CA PHE A 176 18.29 -9.58 12.71
C PHE A 176 18.47 -11.05 13.08
N ILE A 177 18.45 -11.93 12.09
CA ILE A 177 18.82 -13.33 12.27
C ILE A 177 20.32 -13.42 11.97
N ASN A 178 21.13 -13.76 12.98
CA ASN A 178 22.51 -14.13 12.74
C ASN A 178 22.53 -15.61 12.32
N GLU A 179 23.23 -15.91 11.24
CA GLU A 179 23.68 -17.25 10.91
C GLU A 179 24.62 -17.81 12.00
#